data_4afc89ade76b8dc6e114fd6ed38df47f
#
_entry.id   4afc89ade76b8dc6e114fd6ed38df47f
#
_cell.length_a   1.000
_cell.length_b   1.000
_cell.length_c   1.000
_cell.angle_alpha   90.00
_cell.angle_beta   90.00
_cell.angle_gamma   90.00
#
_symmetry.space_group_name_H-M   'P 1'
#
loop_
_entity.id
_entity.type
_entity.pdbx_description
1 polymer ?
#
loop_
_entity_poly.entity_id
_entity_poly.type
_entity_poly.pdbx_seq_one_letter_code
_entity_poly.pdbx_strand_id
1 'polypeptide(L)'
;MIVLSAKDITKVYGTDVIIGGISFHVNKGDCLGIVGVNGAGKTTLLNILSGDIEADEGEFFVAKELSLGYLKQRENFKGNDTVIEAISKVEGYDYESEVTGMLKVMSFSEDMFHRPVSSLSGGEQERLALACLLLSKPDILLLDEPTNHLDVDTIRWLEQYIRAYKGTVILVSHDRYFLDKTVNKIMEISHHKGKVYLGNYSDYAIKRRAVREAEMNAYDRQQREIARQEEMIRRFKERGTSKLAKRAASREKRLAHMSGSLVEKPESPEGRMKLTFKEAFPTGKDVLLGKDVAIGYGREPLFSGFNFDIKRGERIAISGPNGIGKTTFLKVIVGQMRQMSGVIKVGHNVVFGYYDQGQRLLNDGNTVLEEVHSQYRLYKESEIRGLLGRFLFKGEDVFLRVGDLSGGEKARLSLLKLMMSGANVLVLDEPTNHLDIDSKEAFEDALIEFPGTILVVSHDRYFLDKVPTRELHLGQFTDEPEKEGLGLLTSSGAIKMTGAKESESSISRSAEERAAKKEQQAEERRRAREKDRLEKEIHKMEKEIKALREEMCLPENLTDFVKLRKLDEKVNETQLRLDEFYEKWLEY
;
A
#
# COMPACT_ATOMS: atom_id res chain seq x y z
N MET A 1 -8.80 18.95 23.73
CA MET A 1 -9.55 20.09 23.13
C MET A 1 -9.61 19.86 21.63
N ILE A 2 -10.81 19.91 21.03
CA ILE A 2 -10.98 19.78 19.58
C ILE A 2 -10.54 21.09 18.94
N VAL A 3 -9.62 21.04 17.99
CA VAL A 3 -9.11 22.19 17.23
C VAL A 3 -9.72 22.29 15.83
N LEU A 4 -10.09 21.13 15.25
CA LEU A 4 -10.74 21.05 13.96
C LEU A 4 -11.81 19.94 14.01
N SER A 5 -13.00 20.23 13.48
CA SER A 5 -14.09 19.27 13.34
C SER A 5 -14.73 19.44 11.97
N ALA A 6 -14.88 18.35 11.24
CA ALA A 6 -15.60 18.27 9.97
C ALA A 6 -16.80 17.35 10.14
N LYS A 7 -17.95 17.75 9.59
CA LYS A 7 -19.19 17.00 9.66
C LYS A 7 -19.83 16.92 8.27
N ASP A 8 -20.01 15.69 7.80
CA ASP A 8 -20.70 15.33 6.55
C ASP A 8 -20.18 16.08 5.30
N ILE A 9 -18.87 16.31 5.25
CA ILE A 9 -18.23 17.02 4.14
C ILE A 9 -18.42 16.22 2.85
N THR A 10 -19.02 16.88 1.87
CA THR A 10 -19.25 16.34 0.52
C THR A 10 -18.70 17.29 -0.53
N LYS A 11 -18.02 16.74 -1.55
CA LYS A 11 -17.52 17.48 -2.71
C LYS A 11 -17.75 16.71 -3.99
N VAL A 12 -18.34 17.38 -4.98
CA VAL A 12 -18.68 16.83 -6.29
C VAL A 12 -18.04 17.68 -7.39
N TYR A 13 -17.46 17.07 -8.39
CA TYR A 13 -16.99 17.74 -9.60
C TYR A 13 -17.78 17.20 -10.80
N GLY A 14 -18.60 18.07 -11.39
CA GLY A 14 -19.52 17.66 -12.47
C GLY A 14 -20.53 16.61 -11.97
N THR A 15 -20.38 15.38 -12.41
CA THR A 15 -21.22 14.22 -11.99
C THR A 15 -20.51 13.33 -10.97
N ASP A 16 -19.21 13.54 -10.73
CA ASP A 16 -18.40 12.63 -9.95
C ASP A 16 -18.29 13.08 -8.49
N VAL A 17 -18.76 12.23 -7.59
CA VAL A 17 -18.58 12.43 -6.15
C VAL A 17 -17.14 12.08 -5.79
N ILE A 18 -16.39 13.07 -5.31
CA ILE A 18 -15.01 12.85 -4.85
C ILE A 18 -14.98 12.55 -3.35
N ILE A 19 -15.74 13.32 -2.57
CA ILE A 19 -15.89 13.13 -1.13
C ILE A 19 -17.37 13.03 -0.84
N GLY A 20 -17.81 12.01 -0.08
CA GLY A 20 -19.23 11.75 0.21
C GLY A 20 -19.50 11.58 1.71
N GLY A 21 -19.73 12.69 2.43
CA GLY A 21 -20.13 12.68 3.83
C GLY A 21 -19.02 12.31 4.82
N ILE A 22 -17.82 12.84 4.66
CA ILE A 22 -16.71 12.61 5.59
C ILE A 22 -16.91 13.39 6.87
N SER A 23 -16.86 12.69 8.03
CA SER A 23 -16.98 13.29 9.36
C SER A 23 -15.82 12.83 10.25
N PHE A 24 -15.11 13.79 10.85
CA PHE A 24 -14.01 13.51 11.78
C PHE A 24 -13.70 14.72 12.67
N HIS A 25 -12.87 14.48 13.70
CA HIS A 25 -12.38 15.54 14.56
C HIS A 25 -10.91 15.33 14.90
N VAL A 26 -10.19 16.43 15.08
CA VAL A 26 -8.77 16.46 15.43
C VAL A 26 -8.60 17.25 16.72
N ASN A 27 -7.88 16.70 17.68
CA ASN A 27 -7.58 17.36 18.94
C ASN A 27 -6.23 18.07 18.88
N LYS A 28 -6.03 18.99 19.81
CA LYS A 28 -4.75 19.69 19.96
C LYS A 28 -3.61 18.68 20.20
N GLY A 29 -2.56 18.78 19.42
CA GLY A 29 -1.41 17.88 19.48
C GLY A 29 -1.59 16.54 18.77
N ASP A 30 -2.72 16.32 18.10
CA ASP A 30 -2.86 15.15 17.22
C ASP A 30 -2.01 15.32 15.95
N CYS A 31 -1.44 14.23 15.48
CA CYS A 31 -0.85 14.12 14.15
C CYS A 31 -1.68 13.11 13.34
N LEU A 32 -2.53 13.64 12.45
CA LEU A 32 -3.45 12.85 11.62
C LEU A 32 -2.84 12.61 10.24
N GLY A 33 -2.56 11.35 9.90
CA GLY A 33 -2.20 10.95 8.55
C GLY A 33 -3.44 10.62 7.71
N ILE A 34 -3.52 11.15 6.50
CA ILE A 34 -4.59 10.84 5.54
C ILE A 34 -4.01 9.92 4.48
N VAL A 35 -4.62 8.74 4.32
CA VAL A 35 -4.21 7.73 3.35
C VAL A 35 -5.38 7.33 2.44
N GLY A 36 -5.09 6.84 1.26
CA GLY A 36 -6.08 6.40 0.27
C GLY A 36 -5.47 6.30 -1.12
N VAL A 37 -6.16 5.66 -2.04
CA VAL A 37 -5.73 5.53 -3.44
C VAL A 37 -5.58 6.90 -4.12
N ASN A 38 -4.83 6.95 -5.21
CA ASN A 38 -4.75 8.17 -6.01
C ASN A 38 -6.13 8.53 -6.56
N GLY A 39 -6.48 9.83 -6.47
CA GLY A 39 -7.82 10.29 -6.85
C GLY A 39 -8.91 10.13 -5.77
N ALA A 40 -8.62 9.56 -4.59
CA ALA A 40 -9.62 9.40 -3.51
C ALA A 40 -10.06 10.72 -2.84
N GLY A 41 -9.54 11.87 -3.26
CA GLY A 41 -9.92 13.18 -2.72
C GLY A 41 -9.08 13.68 -1.53
N LYS A 42 -7.89 13.11 -1.28
CA LYS A 42 -7.00 13.52 -0.17
C LYS A 42 -6.63 15.01 -0.24
N THR A 43 -6.07 15.46 -1.36
CA THR A 43 -5.74 16.88 -1.61
C THR A 43 -6.98 17.77 -1.62
N THR A 44 -8.09 17.28 -2.17
CA THR A 44 -9.39 18.00 -2.14
C THR A 44 -9.85 18.25 -0.72
N LEU A 45 -9.71 17.26 0.16
CA LEU A 45 -10.05 17.43 1.58
C LEU A 45 -9.12 18.45 2.24
N LEU A 46 -7.81 18.42 2.01
CA LEU A 46 -6.89 19.45 2.54
C LEU A 46 -7.24 20.84 2.03
N ASN A 47 -7.60 20.99 0.74
CA ASN A 47 -8.02 22.27 0.17
C ASN A 47 -9.34 22.79 0.78
N ILE A 48 -10.26 21.89 1.17
CA ILE A 48 -11.47 22.28 1.90
C ILE A 48 -11.11 22.74 3.32
N LEU A 49 -10.24 22.01 4.01
CA LEU A 49 -9.80 22.35 5.37
C LEU A 49 -8.98 23.65 5.43
N SER A 50 -8.24 24.00 4.37
CA SER A 50 -7.53 25.27 4.25
C SER A 50 -8.45 26.44 3.89
N GLY A 51 -9.66 26.17 3.42
CA GLY A 51 -10.60 27.18 2.94
C GLY A 51 -10.35 27.62 1.49
N ASP A 52 -9.45 26.94 0.74
CA ASP A 52 -9.22 27.23 -0.67
C ASP A 52 -10.38 26.78 -1.58
N ILE A 53 -11.11 25.77 -1.16
CA ILE A 53 -12.27 25.21 -1.88
C ILE A 53 -13.42 25.08 -0.89
N GLU A 54 -14.62 25.51 -1.29
CA GLU A 54 -15.82 25.31 -0.50
C GLU A 54 -16.36 23.87 -0.66
N ALA A 55 -16.82 23.27 0.42
CA ALA A 55 -17.57 22.03 0.37
C ALA A 55 -18.95 22.28 -0.25
N ASP A 56 -19.49 21.28 -0.99
CA ASP A 56 -20.82 21.39 -1.56
C ASP A 56 -21.91 21.09 -0.51
N GLU A 57 -21.59 20.19 0.44
CA GLU A 57 -22.43 19.89 1.60
C GLU A 57 -21.54 19.66 2.84
N GLY A 58 -22.13 19.82 4.01
CA GLY A 58 -21.47 19.65 5.29
C GLY A 58 -20.82 20.93 5.80
N GLU A 59 -20.26 20.85 6.98
CA GLU A 59 -19.66 21.99 7.68
C GLU A 59 -18.32 21.58 8.29
N PHE A 60 -17.35 22.48 8.27
CA PHE A 60 -16.14 22.31 9.07
C PHE A 60 -15.93 23.51 9.99
N PHE A 61 -15.37 23.22 11.13
CA PHE A 61 -15.11 24.21 12.16
C PHE A 61 -13.65 24.13 12.57
N VAL A 62 -13.00 25.29 12.57
CA VAL A 62 -11.65 25.50 13.16
C VAL A 62 -11.81 26.36 14.39
N ALA A 63 -11.16 25.99 15.49
CA ALA A 63 -11.24 26.77 16.73
C ALA A 63 -10.73 28.20 16.50
N LYS A 64 -11.43 29.18 17.08
CA LYS A 64 -11.10 30.60 16.91
C LYS A 64 -9.68 30.89 17.40
N GLU A 65 -9.01 31.85 16.76
CA GLU A 65 -7.67 32.35 17.10
C GLU A 65 -6.51 31.37 16.79
N LEU A 66 -6.75 30.26 16.10
CA LEU A 66 -5.68 29.35 15.67
C LEU A 66 -5.22 29.72 14.24
N SER A 67 -3.90 29.82 14.09
CA SER A 67 -3.26 30.00 12.80
C SER A 67 -3.19 28.66 12.05
N LEU A 68 -3.51 28.68 10.75
CA LEU A 68 -3.45 27.52 9.87
C LEU A 68 -2.41 27.75 8.78
N GLY A 69 -1.49 26.83 8.63
CA GLY A 69 -0.51 26.83 7.57
C GLY A 69 -0.69 25.63 6.65
N TYR A 70 -0.64 25.83 5.35
CA TYR A 70 -0.83 24.76 4.36
C TYR A 70 0.29 24.73 3.34
N LEU A 71 0.96 23.59 3.23
CA LEU A 71 1.90 23.29 2.15
C LEU A 71 1.13 22.68 0.98
N LYS A 72 0.98 23.47 -0.09
CA LYS A 72 0.37 23.01 -1.34
C LYS A 72 1.42 22.28 -2.20
N GLN A 73 0.98 21.28 -2.94
CA GLN A 73 1.83 20.51 -3.87
C GLN A 73 2.52 21.38 -4.94
N ARG A 74 2.04 22.60 -5.19
CA ARG A 74 2.68 23.60 -6.06
C ARG A 74 2.44 24.99 -5.48
N GLU A 75 3.46 25.58 -4.89
CA GLU A 75 3.44 26.99 -4.55
C GLU A 75 4.04 27.84 -5.68
N ASN A 76 3.32 28.86 -6.08
CA ASN A 76 3.81 29.85 -7.04
C ASN A 76 4.42 31.01 -6.26
N PHE A 77 5.72 31.02 -6.08
CA PHE A 77 6.42 32.21 -5.62
C PHE A 77 6.26 33.34 -6.66
N LYS A 78 5.64 34.44 -6.27
CA LYS A 78 5.43 35.57 -7.15
C LYS A 78 6.55 36.59 -6.88
N GLY A 79 7.36 36.88 -7.88
CA GLY A 79 8.36 37.91 -7.84
C GLY A 79 9.78 37.48 -8.17
N ASN A 80 10.72 38.43 -8.16
CA ASN A 80 12.15 38.23 -8.39
C ASN A 80 12.94 38.05 -7.08
N ASP A 81 12.26 37.61 -6.01
CA ASP A 81 12.91 37.44 -4.71
C ASP A 81 14.01 36.41 -4.77
N THR A 82 15.08 36.62 -4.06
CA THR A 82 16.10 35.61 -3.79
C THR A 82 15.60 34.62 -2.75
N VAL A 83 16.24 33.45 -2.68
CA VAL A 83 15.90 32.38 -1.71
C VAL A 83 15.87 32.95 -0.28
N ILE A 84 16.89 33.72 0.10
CA ILE A 84 16.99 34.30 1.46
C ILE A 84 15.94 35.38 1.69
N GLU A 85 15.61 36.21 0.70
CA GLU A 85 14.54 37.18 0.82
C GLU A 85 13.16 36.54 0.96
N ALA A 86 12.89 35.51 0.21
CA ALA A 86 11.63 34.78 0.25
C ALA A 86 11.35 34.19 1.65
N ILE A 87 12.35 33.58 2.27
CA ILE A 87 12.21 32.96 3.59
C ILE A 87 12.24 34.02 4.72
N SER A 88 12.97 35.11 4.54
CA SER A 88 13.04 36.24 5.54
C SER A 88 11.75 37.04 5.63
N LYS A 89 10.84 36.92 4.63
CA LYS A 89 9.52 37.55 4.67
C LYS A 89 8.51 36.84 5.60
N VAL A 90 8.87 35.67 6.13
CA VAL A 90 8.04 34.97 7.10
C VAL A 90 7.97 35.81 8.38
N GLU A 91 6.76 36.22 8.77
CA GLU A 91 6.53 37.06 9.95
C GLU A 91 7.06 36.38 11.23
N GLY A 92 7.73 37.18 12.07
CA GLY A 92 8.18 36.76 13.40
C GLY A 92 9.62 36.25 13.50
N TYR A 93 10.42 36.31 12.43
CA TYR A 93 11.83 35.88 12.44
C TYR A 93 12.78 37.05 12.12
N ASP A 94 13.45 37.54 13.17
CA ASP A 94 14.53 38.55 13.07
C ASP A 94 15.94 37.92 13.10
N TYR A 95 16.03 36.58 13.22
CA TYR A 95 17.33 35.90 13.40
C TYR A 95 17.80 35.25 12.10
N GLU A 96 18.73 35.88 11.43
CA GLU A 96 19.42 35.39 10.23
C GLU A 96 20.01 33.96 10.41
N SER A 97 20.40 33.60 11.63
CA SER A 97 20.95 32.28 11.96
C SER A 97 19.89 31.16 11.90
N GLU A 98 18.63 31.39 12.26
CA GLU A 98 17.55 30.36 12.16
C GLU A 98 17.16 30.17 10.70
N VAL A 99 17.07 31.26 9.93
CA VAL A 99 16.77 31.21 8.48
C VAL A 99 17.85 30.44 7.73
N THR A 100 19.13 30.79 7.93
CA THR A 100 20.24 30.09 7.27
C THR A 100 20.38 28.65 7.73
N GLY A 101 20.10 28.37 9.01
CA GLY A 101 20.02 27.02 9.55
C GLY A 101 18.96 26.17 8.85
N MET A 102 17.74 26.69 8.69
CA MET A 102 16.64 26.02 8.01
C MET A 102 16.97 25.77 6.53
N LEU A 103 17.55 26.74 5.82
CA LEU A 103 17.96 26.56 4.43
C LEU A 103 19.00 25.46 4.27
N LYS A 104 20.01 25.38 5.16
CA LYS A 104 21.01 24.31 5.16
C LYS A 104 20.39 22.94 5.40
N VAL A 105 19.44 22.83 6.33
CA VAL A 105 18.69 21.59 6.58
C VAL A 105 17.90 21.15 5.35
N MET A 106 17.33 22.11 4.61
CA MET A 106 16.62 21.84 3.35
C MET A 106 17.55 21.64 2.15
N SER A 107 18.85 21.38 2.41
CA SER A 107 19.87 21.11 1.39
C SER A 107 20.09 22.25 0.39
N PHE A 108 19.93 23.52 0.84
CA PHE A 108 20.35 24.70 0.10
C PHE A 108 21.80 25.04 0.46
N SER A 109 22.68 25.11 -0.54
CA SER A 109 24.05 25.59 -0.37
C SER A 109 24.10 27.13 -0.29
N GLU A 110 25.13 27.68 0.33
CA GLU A 110 25.24 29.14 0.54
C GLU A 110 25.24 29.95 -0.76
N ASP A 111 25.77 29.38 -1.85
CA ASP A 111 25.74 30.00 -3.18
C ASP A 111 24.33 30.07 -3.79
N MET A 112 23.38 29.25 -3.31
CA MET A 112 21.98 29.30 -3.73
C MET A 112 21.18 30.36 -3.01
N PHE A 113 21.60 30.88 -1.86
CA PHE A 113 20.82 31.82 -1.05
C PHE A 113 20.48 33.12 -1.79
N HIS A 114 21.37 33.54 -2.67
CA HIS A 114 21.19 34.79 -3.45
C HIS A 114 20.64 34.53 -4.87
N ARG A 115 20.28 33.31 -5.20
CA ARG A 115 19.66 32.99 -6.50
C ARG A 115 18.17 33.41 -6.48
N PRO A 116 17.65 33.95 -7.59
CA PRO A 116 16.21 34.19 -7.70
C PRO A 116 15.42 32.89 -7.61
N VAL A 117 14.31 32.90 -6.86
CA VAL A 117 13.44 31.74 -6.68
C VAL A 117 12.94 31.18 -8.01
N SER A 118 12.74 32.05 -9.02
CA SER A 118 12.33 31.64 -10.37
C SER A 118 13.35 30.77 -11.10
N SER A 119 14.62 30.77 -10.67
CA SER A 119 15.68 29.92 -11.25
C SER A 119 15.78 28.53 -10.61
N LEU A 120 15.05 28.29 -9.52
CA LEU A 120 15.02 27.03 -8.83
C LEU A 120 14.21 25.98 -9.59
N SER A 121 14.64 24.73 -9.50
CA SER A 121 13.81 23.60 -9.94
C SER A 121 12.54 23.46 -9.10
N GLY A 122 11.51 22.77 -9.62
CA GLY A 122 10.25 22.57 -8.90
C GLY A 122 10.46 21.96 -7.51
N GLY A 123 11.33 20.95 -7.38
CA GLY A 123 11.63 20.34 -6.09
C GLY A 123 12.38 21.27 -5.12
N GLU A 124 13.23 22.20 -5.61
CA GLU A 124 13.87 23.23 -4.77
C GLU A 124 12.84 24.25 -4.30
N GLN A 125 11.89 24.63 -5.15
CA GLN A 125 10.80 25.54 -4.76
C GLN A 125 9.91 24.92 -3.68
N GLU A 126 9.57 23.63 -3.80
CA GLU A 126 8.79 22.92 -2.79
C GLU A 126 9.54 22.83 -1.45
N ARG A 127 10.85 22.57 -1.46
CA ARG A 127 11.68 22.60 -0.24
C ARG A 127 11.72 23.99 0.40
N LEU A 128 11.80 25.06 -0.40
CA LEU A 128 11.76 26.42 0.09
C LEU A 128 10.39 26.75 0.72
N ALA A 129 9.31 26.36 0.07
CA ALA A 129 7.96 26.53 0.59
C ALA A 129 7.76 25.81 1.93
N LEU A 130 8.23 24.57 2.02
CA LEU A 130 8.22 23.81 3.28
C LEU A 130 9.03 24.55 4.36
N ALA A 131 10.23 25.05 4.04
CA ALA A 131 11.05 25.82 4.98
C ALA A 131 10.31 27.05 5.51
N CYS A 132 9.70 27.84 4.63
CA CYS A 132 8.91 29.03 5.01
C CYS A 132 7.74 28.64 5.92
N LEU A 133 7.01 27.58 5.58
CA LEU A 133 5.87 27.12 6.36
C LEU A 133 6.28 26.62 7.76
N LEU A 134 7.36 25.84 7.86
CA LEU A 134 7.82 25.32 9.15
C LEU A 134 8.36 26.43 10.06
N LEU A 135 8.97 27.48 9.49
CA LEU A 135 9.38 28.67 10.24
C LEU A 135 8.20 29.47 10.78
N SER A 136 7.09 29.56 10.05
CA SER A 136 5.90 30.30 10.54
C SER A 136 5.21 29.66 11.75
N LYS A 137 5.53 28.42 12.09
CA LYS A 137 5.05 27.66 13.26
C LYS A 137 3.53 27.79 13.52
N PRO A 138 2.66 27.54 12.54
CA PRO A 138 1.21 27.70 12.72
C PRO A 138 0.67 26.72 13.74
N ASP A 139 -0.47 27.02 14.40
CA ASP A 139 -1.11 26.11 15.36
C ASP A 139 -1.63 24.81 14.71
N ILE A 140 -2.06 24.90 13.44
CA ILE A 140 -2.50 23.76 12.61
C ILE A 140 -1.66 23.75 11.35
N LEU A 141 -0.95 22.65 11.14
CA LEU A 141 -0.08 22.43 9.99
C LEU A 141 -0.72 21.41 9.04
N LEU A 142 -1.02 21.82 7.81
CA LEU A 142 -1.50 20.95 6.74
C LEU A 142 -0.36 20.68 5.76
N LEU A 143 -0.04 19.41 5.51
CA LEU A 143 1.05 18.99 4.63
C LEU A 143 0.52 18.02 3.57
N ASP A 144 0.67 18.37 2.29
CA ASP A 144 0.35 17.50 1.17
C ASP A 144 1.64 16.95 0.56
N GLU A 145 1.89 15.64 0.76
CA GLU A 145 3.06 14.90 0.29
C GLU A 145 4.42 15.56 0.62
N PRO A 146 4.68 15.92 1.90
CA PRO A 146 5.86 16.72 2.28
C PRO A 146 7.18 15.98 2.10
N THR A 147 7.16 14.66 1.89
CA THR A 147 8.35 13.82 1.68
C THR A 147 8.83 13.79 0.23
N ASN A 148 8.04 14.28 -0.71
CA ASN A 148 8.42 14.33 -2.11
C ASN A 148 9.62 15.27 -2.29
N HIS A 149 10.55 14.89 -3.16
CA HIS A 149 11.75 15.67 -3.50
C HIS A 149 12.72 15.94 -2.33
N LEU A 150 12.51 15.32 -1.15
CA LEU A 150 13.43 15.37 -0.04
C LEU A 150 14.41 14.18 -0.08
N ASP A 151 15.65 14.43 0.34
CA ASP A 151 16.60 13.34 0.59
C ASP A 151 16.34 12.66 1.95
N VAL A 152 16.96 11.52 2.16
CA VAL A 152 16.76 10.70 3.36
C VAL A 152 17.09 11.46 4.65
N ASP A 153 18.10 12.32 4.63
CA ASP A 153 18.53 13.05 5.82
C ASP A 153 17.56 14.19 6.15
N THR A 154 17.08 14.90 5.13
CA THR A 154 16.01 15.91 5.29
C THR A 154 14.70 15.26 5.76
N ILE A 155 14.33 14.08 5.24
CA ILE A 155 13.15 13.34 5.73
C ILE A 155 13.31 12.97 7.20
N ARG A 156 14.48 12.45 7.62
CA ARG A 156 14.75 12.13 9.04
C ARG A 156 14.63 13.35 9.96
N TRP A 157 15.12 14.48 9.50
CA TRP A 157 14.98 15.73 10.23
C TRP A 157 13.52 16.15 10.34
N LEU A 158 12.76 16.07 9.22
CA LEU A 158 11.32 16.40 9.21
C LEU A 158 10.51 15.49 10.14
N GLU A 159 10.83 14.19 10.20
CA GLU A 159 10.26 13.24 11.15
C GLU A 159 10.44 13.71 12.60
N GLN A 160 11.67 14.12 12.96
CA GLN A 160 11.98 14.62 14.30
C GLN A 160 11.28 15.95 14.59
N TYR A 161 11.23 16.85 13.62
CA TYR A 161 10.54 18.12 13.72
C TYR A 161 9.05 17.96 13.99
N ILE A 162 8.35 17.12 13.19
CA ILE A 162 6.91 16.86 13.36
C ILE A 162 6.62 16.19 14.71
N ARG A 163 7.45 15.26 15.15
CA ARG A 163 7.30 14.62 16.47
C ARG A 163 7.47 15.60 17.63
N ALA A 164 8.31 16.61 17.48
CA ALA A 164 8.53 17.66 18.47
C ALA A 164 7.52 18.82 18.35
N TYR A 165 6.72 18.84 17.30
CA TYR A 165 5.78 19.92 17.02
C TYR A 165 4.68 19.98 18.08
N LYS A 166 4.48 21.19 18.67
CA LYS A 166 3.50 21.39 19.73
C LYS A 166 2.08 21.67 19.22
N GLY A 167 1.95 22.01 17.95
CA GLY A 167 0.67 22.24 17.28
C GLY A 167 0.01 20.93 16.85
N THR A 168 -1.01 21.05 16.02
CA THR A 168 -1.73 19.92 15.41
C THR A 168 -1.25 19.77 13.97
N VAL A 169 -1.02 18.52 13.53
CA VAL A 169 -0.56 18.24 12.17
C VAL A 169 -1.58 17.37 11.47
N ILE A 170 -1.94 17.74 10.24
CA ILE A 170 -2.71 16.91 9.32
C ILE A 170 -1.86 16.74 8.07
N LEU A 171 -1.53 15.52 7.72
CA LEU A 171 -0.65 15.27 6.59
C LEU A 171 -1.18 14.16 5.68
N VAL A 172 -0.96 14.35 4.38
CA VAL A 172 -1.12 13.32 3.35
C VAL A 172 0.27 12.81 3.01
N SER A 173 0.49 11.51 3.04
CA SER A 173 1.75 10.93 2.56
C SER A 173 1.55 9.50 2.07
N HIS A 174 2.35 9.13 1.08
CA HIS A 174 2.52 7.77 0.58
C HIS A 174 3.78 7.09 1.14
N ASP A 175 4.53 7.77 2.01
CA ASP A 175 5.67 7.21 2.74
C ASP A 175 5.18 6.53 4.04
N ARG A 176 5.13 5.20 4.00
CA ARG A 176 4.68 4.36 5.12
C ARG A 176 5.57 4.50 6.35
N TYR A 177 6.89 4.65 6.14
CA TYR A 177 7.85 4.78 7.24
C TYR A 177 7.69 6.14 7.93
N PHE A 178 7.54 7.20 7.16
CA PHE A 178 7.27 8.53 7.66
C PHE A 178 5.97 8.59 8.47
N LEU A 179 4.89 8.00 7.94
CA LEU A 179 3.62 7.87 8.66
C LEU A 179 3.78 7.07 9.96
N ASP A 180 4.51 5.95 9.93
CA ASP A 180 4.70 5.10 11.11
C ASP A 180 5.42 5.83 12.25
N LYS A 181 6.35 6.74 11.91
CA LYS A 181 7.14 7.52 12.88
C LYS A 181 6.46 8.80 13.36
N THR A 182 5.57 9.38 12.60
CA THR A 182 5.06 10.73 12.87
C THR A 182 3.61 10.77 13.34
N VAL A 183 2.74 9.88 12.83
CA VAL A 183 1.30 9.97 13.10
C VAL A 183 0.86 9.16 14.31
N ASN A 184 -0.19 9.65 14.99
CA ASN A 184 -0.89 8.95 16.06
C ASN A 184 -2.33 8.57 15.71
N LYS A 185 -2.82 9.05 14.56
CA LYS A 185 -4.12 8.70 13.98
C LYS A 185 -3.98 8.61 12.48
N ILE A 186 -4.72 7.69 11.85
CA ILE A 186 -4.80 7.58 10.40
C ILE A 186 -6.27 7.65 9.97
N MET A 187 -6.54 8.47 8.97
CA MET A 187 -7.81 8.51 8.26
C MET A 187 -7.64 7.89 6.88
N GLU A 188 -8.31 6.78 6.64
CA GLU A 188 -8.40 6.17 5.33
C GLU A 188 -9.58 6.76 4.57
N ILE A 189 -9.31 7.29 3.36
CA ILE A 189 -10.36 7.68 2.41
C ILE A 189 -10.49 6.56 1.38
N SER A 190 -11.66 5.92 1.37
CA SER A 190 -12.01 4.84 0.45
C SER A 190 -13.49 4.95 0.10
N HIS A 191 -13.84 4.74 -1.19
CA HIS A 191 -15.23 4.82 -1.68
C HIS A 191 -15.92 6.12 -1.25
N HIS A 192 -15.24 7.24 -1.39
CA HIS A 192 -15.70 8.59 -1.03
C HIS A 192 -15.95 8.80 0.48
N LYS A 193 -15.70 7.80 1.32
CA LYS A 193 -15.92 7.83 2.78
C LYS A 193 -14.59 7.88 3.53
N GLY A 194 -14.60 8.54 4.70
CA GLY A 194 -13.45 8.60 5.60
C GLY A 194 -13.65 7.70 6.83
N LYS A 195 -12.65 6.90 7.17
CA LYS A 195 -12.62 6.08 8.38
C LYS A 195 -11.36 6.34 9.18
N VAL A 196 -11.52 6.71 10.45
CA VAL A 196 -10.38 7.04 11.33
C VAL A 196 -9.97 5.82 12.16
N TYR A 197 -8.67 5.57 12.19
CA TYR A 197 -8.01 4.53 12.99
C TYR A 197 -7.04 5.18 13.98
N LEU A 198 -7.07 4.75 15.23
CA LEU A 198 -6.12 5.20 16.25
C LEU A 198 -4.84 4.37 16.16
N GLY A 199 -3.69 5.03 16.28
CA GLY A 199 -2.37 4.42 16.21
C GLY A 199 -1.57 4.90 15.00
N ASN A 200 -0.35 4.34 14.85
CA ASN A 200 0.55 4.62 13.74
C ASN A 200 0.18 3.82 12.47
N TYR A 201 1.03 3.87 11.45
CA TYR A 201 0.76 3.18 10.19
C TYR A 201 0.73 1.64 10.35
N SER A 202 1.63 1.08 11.16
CA SER A 202 1.66 -0.37 11.41
C SER A 202 0.38 -0.85 12.11
N ASP A 203 -0.10 -0.12 13.11
CA ASP A 203 -1.37 -0.40 13.79
C ASP A 203 -2.56 -0.32 12.84
N TYR A 204 -2.58 0.68 11.96
CA TYR A 204 -3.59 0.85 10.93
C TYR A 204 -3.61 -0.33 9.97
N ALA A 205 -2.44 -0.74 9.45
CA ALA A 205 -2.33 -1.84 8.49
C ALA A 205 -2.89 -3.16 9.07
N ILE A 206 -2.60 -3.46 10.35
CA ILE A 206 -3.13 -4.63 11.05
C ILE A 206 -4.66 -4.52 11.20
N LYS A 207 -5.16 -3.38 11.68
CA LYS A 207 -6.60 -3.15 11.88
C LYS A 207 -7.38 -3.19 10.56
N ARG A 208 -6.84 -2.56 9.50
CA ARG A 208 -7.43 -2.57 8.15
C ARG A 208 -7.58 -3.99 7.63
N ARG A 209 -6.50 -4.79 7.77
CA ARG A 209 -6.51 -6.19 7.34
C ARG A 209 -7.56 -7.01 8.08
N ALA A 210 -7.64 -6.89 9.40
CA ALA A 210 -8.62 -7.60 10.22
C ALA A 210 -10.08 -7.22 9.86
N VAL A 211 -10.36 -5.92 9.68
CA VAL A 211 -11.68 -5.42 9.25
C VAL A 211 -12.05 -6.02 7.89
N ARG A 212 -11.12 -6.00 6.94
CA ARG A 212 -11.34 -6.52 5.60
C ARG A 212 -11.58 -8.03 5.58
N GLU A 213 -10.82 -8.79 6.35
CA GLU A 213 -11.03 -10.24 6.51
C GLU A 213 -12.41 -10.52 7.12
N ALA A 214 -12.84 -9.74 8.09
CA ALA A 214 -14.17 -9.86 8.70
C ALA A 214 -15.29 -9.55 7.70
N GLU A 215 -15.14 -8.48 6.91
CA GLU A 215 -16.11 -8.09 5.87
C GLU A 215 -16.20 -9.16 4.76
N MET A 216 -15.06 -9.70 4.30
CA MET A 216 -15.03 -10.77 3.30
C MET A 216 -15.67 -12.04 3.83
N ASN A 217 -15.36 -12.44 5.05
CA ASN A 217 -15.98 -13.59 5.69
C ASN A 217 -17.50 -13.42 5.85
N ALA A 218 -17.96 -12.21 6.19
CA ALA A 218 -19.39 -11.91 6.26
C ALA A 218 -20.08 -12.03 4.90
N TYR A 219 -19.46 -11.48 3.85
CA TYR A 219 -19.95 -11.59 2.47
C TYR A 219 -20.01 -13.05 2.01
N ASP A 220 -18.93 -13.82 2.21
CA ASP A 220 -18.87 -15.23 1.80
C ASP A 220 -19.93 -16.08 2.53
N ARG A 221 -20.16 -15.82 3.82
CA ARG A 221 -21.25 -16.48 4.58
C ARG A 221 -22.60 -16.15 3.98
N GLN A 222 -22.85 -14.89 3.64
CA GLN A 222 -24.11 -14.46 3.03
C GLN A 222 -24.29 -15.09 1.65
N GLN A 223 -23.26 -15.11 0.79
CA GLN A 223 -23.33 -15.73 -0.53
C GLN A 223 -23.60 -17.23 -0.45
N ARG A 224 -22.95 -17.95 0.48
CA ARG A 224 -23.22 -19.37 0.71
C ARG A 224 -24.67 -19.61 1.15
N GLU A 225 -25.22 -18.75 2.01
CA GLU A 225 -26.61 -18.90 2.45
C GLU A 225 -27.59 -18.59 1.31
N ILE A 226 -27.33 -17.56 0.49
CA ILE A 226 -28.12 -17.25 -0.70
C ILE A 226 -28.13 -18.46 -1.65
N ALA A 227 -26.96 -18.97 -2.02
CA ALA A 227 -26.85 -20.14 -2.91
C ALA A 227 -27.57 -21.37 -2.36
N ARG A 228 -27.49 -21.59 -1.05
CA ARG A 228 -28.22 -22.68 -0.37
C ARG A 228 -29.74 -22.50 -0.44
N GLN A 229 -30.23 -21.27 -0.26
CA GLN A 229 -31.66 -20.97 -0.36
C GLN A 229 -32.17 -21.13 -1.79
N GLU A 230 -31.41 -20.65 -2.79
CA GLU A 230 -31.72 -20.81 -4.22
C GLU A 230 -31.79 -22.28 -4.62
N GLU A 231 -30.82 -23.09 -4.18
CA GLU A 231 -30.83 -24.53 -4.46
C GLU A 231 -32.05 -25.23 -3.84
N MET A 232 -32.41 -24.89 -2.60
CA MET A 232 -33.59 -25.43 -1.96
C MET A 232 -34.89 -25.02 -2.68
N ILE A 233 -34.99 -23.77 -3.14
CA ILE A 233 -36.14 -23.28 -3.92
C ILE A 233 -36.25 -24.06 -5.23
N ARG A 234 -35.10 -24.26 -5.93
CA ARG A 234 -35.04 -25.05 -7.15
C ARG A 234 -35.54 -26.47 -6.92
N ARG A 235 -35.02 -27.17 -5.89
CA ARG A 235 -35.45 -28.53 -5.54
C ARG A 235 -36.92 -28.64 -5.18
N PHE A 236 -37.49 -27.62 -4.51
CA PHE A 236 -38.92 -27.61 -4.19
C PHE A 236 -39.78 -27.39 -5.43
N LYS A 237 -39.35 -26.57 -6.39
CA LYS A 237 -40.02 -26.38 -7.68
C LYS A 237 -40.00 -27.64 -8.55
N GLU A 238 -38.85 -28.30 -8.64
CA GLU A 238 -38.68 -29.53 -9.43
C GLU A 238 -39.57 -30.67 -8.97
N ARG A 239 -39.85 -30.78 -7.67
CA ARG A 239 -40.72 -31.82 -7.10
C ARG A 239 -42.22 -31.59 -7.27
N GLY A 240 -42.66 -30.44 -7.73
CA GLY A 240 -43.97 -30.14 -8.31
C GLY A 240 -45.23 -30.28 -7.43
N THR A 241 -45.15 -30.53 -6.11
CA THR A 241 -46.34 -30.66 -5.25
C THR A 241 -46.83 -29.29 -4.75
N SER A 242 -48.16 -29.09 -4.63
CA SER A 242 -48.71 -27.79 -4.21
C SER A 242 -48.20 -27.32 -2.83
N LYS A 243 -47.90 -28.26 -1.94
CA LYS A 243 -47.34 -27.96 -0.61
C LYS A 243 -45.89 -27.50 -0.69
N LEU A 244 -45.09 -28.04 -1.62
CA LEU A 244 -43.69 -27.63 -1.87
C LEU A 244 -43.63 -26.29 -2.63
N ALA A 245 -44.57 -26.02 -3.53
CA ALA A 245 -44.73 -24.74 -4.20
C ALA A 245 -44.96 -23.57 -3.20
N LYS A 246 -45.86 -23.78 -2.20
CA LYS A 246 -46.07 -22.79 -1.11
C LYS A 246 -44.80 -22.56 -0.27
N ARG A 247 -44.03 -23.61 0.00
CA ARG A 247 -42.72 -23.50 0.72
C ARG A 247 -41.68 -22.77 -0.13
N ALA A 248 -41.61 -23.02 -1.44
CA ALA A 248 -40.76 -22.30 -2.35
C ALA A 248 -41.07 -20.80 -2.35
N ALA A 249 -42.34 -20.43 -2.52
CA ALA A 249 -42.79 -19.03 -2.50
C ALA A 249 -42.50 -18.31 -1.17
N SER A 250 -42.63 -19.00 -0.02
CA SER A 250 -42.25 -18.44 1.28
C SER A 250 -40.75 -18.17 1.39
N ARG A 251 -39.92 -19.08 0.84
CA ARG A 251 -38.45 -18.90 0.81
C ARG A 251 -38.00 -17.82 -0.19
N GLU A 252 -38.67 -17.71 -1.34
CA GLU A 252 -38.44 -16.62 -2.28
C GLU A 252 -38.69 -15.24 -1.65
N LYS A 253 -39.79 -15.09 -0.89
CA LYS A 253 -40.06 -13.86 -0.12
C LYS A 253 -38.96 -13.57 0.91
N ARG A 254 -38.46 -14.61 1.59
CA ARG A 254 -37.37 -14.46 2.55
C ARG A 254 -36.07 -14.08 1.84
N LEU A 255 -35.77 -14.69 0.69
CA LEU A 255 -34.60 -14.36 -0.13
C LEU A 255 -34.69 -12.90 -0.64
N ALA A 256 -35.87 -12.46 -1.11
CA ALA A 256 -36.14 -11.09 -1.51
C ALA A 256 -35.96 -10.09 -0.35
N HIS A 257 -36.33 -10.49 0.88
CA HIS A 257 -36.08 -9.66 2.07
C HIS A 257 -34.60 -9.62 2.44
N MET A 258 -33.88 -10.73 2.31
CA MET A 258 -32.44 -10.80 2.50
C MET A 258 -31.67 -10.03 1.40
N SER A 259 -32.19 -10.00 0.16
CA SER A 259 -31.57 -9.22 -0.93
C SER A 259 -31.71 -7.70 -0.72
N GLY A 260 -32.64 -7.23 0.12
CA GLY A 260 -32.73 -5.83 0.55
C GLY A 260 -31.68 -5.43 1.61
N SER A 261 -31.03 -6.41 2.27
CA SER A 261 -29.97 -6.24 3.27
C SER A 261 -28.67 -6.92 2.83
N LEU A 262 -28.40 -6.91 1.52
CA LEU A 262 -27.14 -7.44 1.00
C LEU A 262 -25.98 -6.68 1.62
N VAL A 263 -25.08 -7.43 2.28
CA VAL A 263 -23.73 -6.96 2.51
C VAL A 263 -23.15 -6.79 1.12
N GLU A 264 -22.89 -5.55 0.73
CA GLU A 264 -22.17 -5.28 -0.51
C GLU A 264 -20.89 -6.10 -0.48
N LYS A 265 -20.56 -6.73 -1.62
CA LYS A 265 -19.29 -7.42 -1.72
C LYS A 265 -18.24 -6.44 -1.22
N PRO A 266 -17.46 -6.79 -0.16
CA PRO A 266 -16.34 -5.94 0.23
C PRO A 266 -15.56 -5.74 -1.05
N GLU A 267 -15.54 -4.52 -1.53
CA GLU A 267 -14.86 -4.21 -2.76
C GLU A 267 -13.45 -4.76 -2.60
N SER A 268 -13.09 -5.65 -3.52
CA SER A 268 -11.66 -6.00 -3.67
C SER A 268 -10.93 -4.67 -3.62
N PRO A 269 -9.75 -4.57 -2.92
CA PRO A 269 -9.07 -3.29 -2.79
C PRO A 269 -9.24 -2.53 -4.09
N GLU A 270 -9.98 -1.38 -4.02
CA GLU A 270 -10.07 -0.53 -5.19
C GLU A 270 -8.66 -0.41 -5.69
N GLY A 271 -8.45 -0.95 -6.86
CA GLY A 271 -7.23 -0.69 -7.50
C GLY A 271 -6.00 -1.45 -7.04
N ARG A 272 -6.06 -2.64 -6.47
CA ARG A 272 -4.84 -3.42 -6.36
C ARG A 272 -4.42 -3.93 -7.73
N MET A 273 -3.32 -3.37 -8.25
CA MET A 273 -2.71 -3.84 -9.49
C MET A 273 -2.35 -5.32 -9.37
N LYS A 274 -2.56 -6.08 -10.46
CA LYS A 274 -2.10 -7.47 -10.54
C LYS A 274 -0.85 -7.51 -11.42
N LEU A 275 0.29 -7.42 -10.77
CA LEU A 275 1.61 -7.48 -11.40
C LEU A 275 2.17 -8.89 -11.33
N THR A 276 2.75 -9.36 -12.42
CA THR A 276 3.55 -10.58 -12.45
C THR A 276 4.63 -10.41 -13.50
N PHE A 277 5.87 -10.23 -13.08
CA PHE A 277 7.01 -10.15 -13.98
C PHE A 277 7.44 -11.57 -14.39
N LYS A 278 7.61 -11.78 -15.69
CA LYS A 278 8.10 -13.04 -16.25
C LYS A 278 9.30 -12.74 -17.14
N GLU A 279 10.42 -13.42 -16.90
CA GLU A 279 11.54 -13.41 -17.83
C GLU A 279 11.20 -14.24 -19.08
N ALA A 280 11.50 -13.72 -20.27
CA ALA A 280 11.29 -14.47 -21.50
C ALA A 280 12.24 -15.68 -21.59
N PHE A 281 13.47 -15.51 -21.12
CA PHE A 281 14.50 -16.55 -20.98
C PHE A 281 15.51 -16.13 -19.90
N PRO A 282 16.15 -17.12 -19.23
CA PRO A 282 17.10 -16.85 -18.17
C PRO A 282 18.42 -16.26 -18.68
N THR A 283 19.05 -15.35 -17.91
CA THR A 283 20.40 -14.85 -18.15
C THR A 283 21.46 -15.90 -17.86
N GLY A 284 22.70 -15.65 -18.32
CA GLY A 284 23.89 -16.35 -17.82
C GLY A 284 24.14 -16.09 -16.33
N LYS A 285 25.13 -16.75 -15.74
CA LYS A 285 25.48 -16.60 -14.32
C LYS A 285 25.93 -15.18 -13.98
N ASP A 286 26.82 -14.62 -14.85
CA ASP A 286 27.32 -13.27 -14.72
C ASP A 286 26.46 -12.34 -15.58
N VAL A 287 25.84 -11.35 -14.96
CA VAL A 287 24.91 -10.40 -15.62
C VAL A 287 25.64 -9.13 -16.03
N LEU A 288 26.40 -8.53 -15.12
CA LEU A 288 27.15 -7.31 -15.36
C LEU A 288 28.47 -7.34 -14.59
N LEU A 289 29.55 -6.95 -15.25
CA LEU A 289 30.87 -6.77 -14.65
C LEU A 289 31.43 -5.41 -15.05
N GLY A 290 31.72 -4.56 -14.08
CA GLY A 290 32.38 -3.27 -14.25
C GLY A 290 33.77 -3.28 -13.68
N LYS A 291 34.76 -2.73 -14.43
CA LYS A 291 36.13 -2.54 -13.99
C LYS A 291 36.57 -1.11 -14.25
N ASP A 292 37.09 -0.45 -13.20
CA ASP A 292 37.61 0.92 -13.21
C ASP A 292 36.67 1.94 -13.91
N VAL A 293 35.37 1.79 -13.67
CA VAL A 293 34.33 2.57 -14.36
C VAL A 293 34.33 3.99 -13.82
N ALA A 294 34.39 4.97 -14.75
CA ALA A 294 34.14 6.38 -14.45
C ALA A 294 32.93 6.89 -15.23
N ILE A 295 32.08 7.63 -14.56
CA ILE A 295 30.84 8.19 -15.12
C ILE A 295 30.75 9.67 -14.79
N GLY A 296 30.29 10.46 -15.75
CA GLY A 296 30.14 11.91 -15.58
C GLY A 296 29.62 12.59 -16.83
N TYR A 297 29.59 13.92 -16.80
CA TYR A 297 29.17 14.77 -17.92
C TYR A 297 30.34 15.68 -18.33
N GLY A 298 30.55 15.77 -19.65
CA GLY A 298 31.61 16.63 -20.17
C GLY A 298 33.01 16.13 -19.83
N ARG A 299 33.83 16.88 -19.09
CA ARG A 299 35.22 16.54 -18.73
C ARG A 299 35.41 16.08 -17.30
N GLU A 300 34.44 16.31 -16.43
CA GLU A 300 34.53 16.01 -15.00
C GLU A 300 33.73 14.73 -14.67
N PRO A 301 34.38 13.71 -14.06
CA PRO A 301 33.66 12.54 -13.59
C PRO A 301 32.90 12.83 -12.32
N LEU A 302 31.65 12.34 -12.24
CA LEU A 302 30.89 12.30 -10.99
C LEU A 302 31.53 11.32 -9.99
N PHE A 303 31.99 10.19 -10.50
CA PHE A 303 32.84 9.23 -9.77
C PHE A 303 33.72 8.44 -10.76
N SER A 304 34.81 7.87 -10.26
CA SER A 304 35.77 7.10 -11.06
C SER A 304 36.31 5.90 -10.28
N GLY A 305 36.91 4.93 -10.99
CA GLY A 305 37.52 3.75 -10.38
C GLY A 305 36.53 2.74 -9.79
N PHE A 306 35.26 2.79 -10.19
CA PHE A 306 34.20 1.96 -9.61
C PHE A 306 34.21 0.54 -10.18
N ASN A 307 34.30 -0.45 -9.28
CA ASN A 307 34.26 -1.87 -9.62
C ASN A 307 33.02 -2.53 -9.09
N PHE A 308 32.35 -3.34 -9.90
CA PHE A 308 31.15 -4.08 -9.50
C PHE A 308 31.00 -5.40 -10.26
N ASP A 309 30.40 -6.37 -9.62
CA ASP A 309 30.04 -7.69 -10.16
C ASP A 309 28.60 -8.02 -9.76
N ILE A 310 27.75 -8.24 -10.76
CA ILE A 310 26.31 -8.50 -10.59
C ILE A 310 25.99 -9.85 -11.19
N LYS A 311 25.40 -10.71 -10.36
CA LYS A 311 25.05 -12.09 -10.73
C LYS A 311 23.55 -12.25 -10.93
N ARG A 312 23.19 -13.31 -11.62
CA ARG A 312 21.80 -13.69 -11.86
C ARG A 312 21.04 -13.86 -10.55
N GLY A 313 19.83 -13.29 -10.49
CA GLY A 313 18.92 -13.38 -9.35
C GLY A 313 19.25 -12.47 -8.17
N GLU A 314 20.33 -11.66 -8.28
CA GLU A 314 20.62 -10.64 -7.27
C GLU A 314 19.61 -9.49 -7.36
N ARG A 315 19.22 -8.97 -6.20
CA ARG A 315 18.40 -7.76 -6.04
C ARG A 315 19.23 -6.71 -5.35
N ILE A 316 19.68 -5.72 -6.11
CA ILE A 316 20.69 -4.76 -5.67
C ILE A 316 20.07 -3.38 -5.56
N ALA A 317 20.14 -2.79 -4.35
CA ALA A 317 19.89 -1.37 -4.15
C ALA A 317 21.16 -0.56 -4.44
N ILE A 318 21.02 0.52 -5.19
CA ILE A 318 22.08 1.47 -5.46
C ILE A 318 21.89 2.68 -4.56
N SER A 319 22.81 2.91 -3.64
CA SER A 319 22.77 4.00 -2.68
C SER A 319 23.89 5.01 -2.88
N GLY A 320 23.74 6.16 -2.26
CA GLY A 320 24.70 7.27 -2.31
C GLY A 320 24.01 8.63 -2.21
N PRO A 321 24.75 9.72 -1.97
CA PRO A 321 24.22 11.07 -1.85
C PRO A 321 23.46 11.52 -3.09
N ASN A 322 22.58 12.52 -2.93
CA ASN A 322 21.93 13.14 -4.07
C ASN A 322 22.97 13.84 -4.95
N GLY A 323 22.79 13.75 -6.28
CA GLY A 323 23.74 14.32 -7.24
C GLY A 323 24.98 13.47 -7.52
N ILE A 324 25.26 12.38 -6.79
CA ILE A 324 26.44 11.51 -7.03
C ILE A 324 26.39 10.80 -8.39
N GLY A 325 25.24 10.74 -9.06
CA GLY A 325 25.11 10.11 -10.37
C GLY A 325 24.41 8.76 -10.39
N LYS A 326 23.54 8.45 -9.41
CA LYS A 326 22.77 7.18 -9.36
C LYS A 326 21.98 6.93 -10.65
N THR A 327 21.14 7.86 -11.06
CA THR A 327 20.39 7.81 -12.35
C THR A 327 21.34 7.72 -13.56
N THR A 328 22.47 8.43 -13.54
CA THR A 328 23.47 8.41 -14.61
C THR A 328 24.10 7.04 -14.74
N PHE A 329 24.40 6.39 -13.61
CA PHE A 329 24.90 5.01 -13.56
C PHE A 329 23.90 4.03 -14.18
N LEU A 330 22.62 4.12 -13.82
CA LEU A 330 21.58 3.29 -14.43
C LEU A 330 21.49 3.49 -15.94
N LYS A 331 21.55 4.74 -16.44
CA LYS A 331 21.55 5.06 -17.88
C LYS A 331 22.75 4.49 -18.62
N VAL A 332 23.91 4.46 -17.98
CA VAL A 332 25.12 3.83 -18.55
C VAL A 332 24.94 2.32 -18.65
N ILE A 333 24.40 1.66 -17.61
CA ILE A 333 24.13 0.22 -17.61
C ILE A 333 23.18 -0.18 -18.75
N VAL A 334 22.10 0.58 -18.95
CA VAL A 334 21.13 0.27 -20.03
C VAL A 334 21.60 0.74 -21.41
N GLY A 335 22.78 1.35 -21.52
CA GLY A 335 23.37 1.77 -22.78
C GLY A 335 22.83 3.09 -23.36
N GLN A 336 22.05 3.85 -22.57
CA GLN A 336 21.56 5.18 -22.98
C GLN A 336 22.65 6.26 -22.91
N MET A 337 23.71 6.00 -22.12
CA MET A 337 24.85 6.88 -21.97
C MET A 337 26.14 6.05 -21.97
N ARG A 338 27.27 6.64 -22.43
CA ARG A 338 28.58 5.98 -22.40
C ARG A 338 29.32 6.34 -21.13
N GLN A 339 30.06 5.36 -20.56
CA GLN A 339 31.01 5.61 -19.50
C GLN A 339 32.18 6.48 -20.02
N MET A 340 32.80 7.27 -19.14
CA MET A 340 33.94 8.11 -19.47
C MET A 340 35.24 7.28 -19.59
N SER A 341 35.44 6.31 -18.68
CA SER A 341 36.56 5.37 -18.72
C SER A 341 36.14 4.04 -18.07
N GLY A 342 37.02 3.05 -18.14
CA GLY A 342 36.77 1.70 -17.65
C GLY A 342 36.04 0.82 -18.64
N VAL A 343 35.66 -0.38 -18.21
CA VAL A 343 34.98 -1.38 -19.04
C VAL A 343 33.76 -1.93 -18.32
N ILE A 344 32.62 -1.89 -18.98
CA ILE A 344 31.41 -2.59 -18.53
C ILE A 344 31.16 -3.75 -19.50
N LYS A 345 31.12 -4.97 -18.98
CA LYS A 345 30.78 -6.18 -19.73
C LYS A 345 29.37 -6.61 -19.36
N VAL A 346 28.53 -6.73 -20.36
CA VAL A 346 27.18 -7.28 -20.25
C VAL A 346 27.23 -8.78 -20.52
N GLY A 347 26.59 -9.56 -19.67
CA GLY A 347 26.54 -11.01 -19.76
C GLY A 347 25.73 -11.52 -20.95
N HIS A 348 25.70 -12.85 -21.13
CA HIS A 348 24.95 -13.49 -22.20
C HIS A 348 23.44 -13.46 -21.93
N ASN A 349 22.65 -13.24 -22.99
CA ASN A 349 21.19 -13.22 -22.96
C ASN A 349 20.60 -12.18 -21.98
N VAL A 350 21.29 -11.08 -21.72
CA VAL A 350 20.79 -9.98 -20.88
C VAL A 350 19.84 -9.12 -21.70
N VAL A 351 18.60 -8.97 -21.20
CA VAL A 351 17.57 -8.06 -21.73
C VAL A 351 17.16 -7.12 -20.59
N PHE A 352 17.49 -5.85 -20.76
CA PHE A 352 17.15 -4.83 -19.77
C PHE A 352 15.71 -4.34 -19.93
N GLY A 353 14.99 -4.26 -18.81
CA GLY A 353 13.77 -3.49 -18.67
C GLY A 353 14.07 -2.27 -17.83
N TYR A 354 13.98 -1.08 -18.42
CA TYR A 354 14.30 0.16 -17.73
C TYR A 354 13.04 0.95 -17.36
N TYR A 355 12.93 1.30 -16.09
CA TYR A 355 11.92 2.21 -15.58
C TYR A 355 12.57 3.55 -15.26
N ASP A 356 12.18 4.60 -15.99
CA ASP A 356 12.74 5.97 -15.88
C ASP A 356 11.89 6.81 -14.92
N GLN A 357 12.52 7.47 -13.96
CA GLN A 357 11.89 8.36 -13.00
C GLN A 357 11.02 9.45 -13.66
N GLY A 358 11.46 9.99 -14.79
CA GLY A 358 10.76 11.05 -15.52
C GLY A 358 9.65 10.55 -16.44
N GLN A 359 9.43 9.22 -16.55
CA GLN A 359 8.43 8.60 -17.45
C GLN A 359 8.54 9.07 -18.91
N ARG A 360 9.74 9.54 -19.31
CA ARG A 360 10.03 10.13 -20.64
C ARG A 360 9.92 9.13 -21.78
N LEU A 361 9.76 7.85 -21.46
CA LEU A 361 9.59 6.77 -22.43
C LEU A 361 8.14 6.62 -22.91
N LEU A 362 7.21 7.42 -22.39
CA LEU A 362 5.83 7.49 -22.83
C LEU A 362 5.65 8.61 -23.87
N ASN A 363 4.81 8.36 -24.87
CA ASN A 363 4.46 9.37 -25.87
C ASN A 363 3.14 10.05 -25.46
N ASP A 364 3.22 11.31 -25.05
CA ASP A 364 2.08 12.10 -24.59
C ASP A 364 0.98 12.28 -25.65
N GLY A 365 1.30 12.13 -26.94
CA GLY A 365 0.34 12.25 -28.04
C GLY A 365 -0.54 11.03 -28.29
N ASN A 366 -0.11 9.85 -27.79
CA ASN A 366 -0.85 8.60 -27.97
C ASN A 366 -1.98 8.49 -26.95
N THR A 367 -3.01 7.69 -27.26
CA THR A 367 -3.92 7.19 -26.23
C THR A 367 -3.24 6.08 -25.42
N VAL A 368 -3.76 5.79 -24.21
CA VAL A 368 -3.26 4.71 -23.34
C VAL A 368 -3.21 3.38 -24.11
N LEU A 369 -4.25 3.08 -24.88
CA LEU A 369 -4.32 1.87 -25.69
C LEU A 369 -3.27 1.85 -26.79
N GLU A 370 -3.16 2.96 -27.57
CA GLU A 370 -2.19 3.09 -28.66
C GLU A 370 -0.75 3.01 -28.15
N GLU A 371 -0.46 3.59 -27.00
CA GLU A 371 0.88 3.58 -26.39
C GLU A 371 1.37 2.16 -26.11
N VAL A 372 0.49 1.26 -25.69
CA VAL A 372 0.82 -0.15 -25.47
C VAL A 372 0.78 -0.91 -26.80
N HIS A 373 -0.27 -0.75 -27.61
CA HIS A 373 -0.46 -1.52 -28.84
C HIS A 373 0.61 -1.23 -29.89
N SER A 374 1.11 0.00 -29.99
CA SER A 374 2.17 0.38 -30.94
C SER A 374 3.46 -0.43 -30.72
N GLN A 375 3.79 -0.75 -29.48
CA GLN A 375 4.99 -1.51 -29.12
C GLN A 375 4.75 -3.04 -29.15
N TYR A 376 3.52 -3.48 -28.86
CA TYR A 376 3.17 -4.90 -28.72
C TYR A 376 2.10 -5.34 -29.74
N ARG A 377 2.37 -5.14 -31.01
CA ARG A 377 1.45 -5.38 -32.15
C ARG A 377 0.96 -6.82 -32.32
N LEU A 378 1.62 -7.79 -31.69
CA LEU A 378 1.23 -9.21 -31.73
C LEU A 378 0.05 -9.53 -30.81
N TYR A 379 -0.22 -8.68 -29.83
CA TYR A 379 -1.36 -8.85 -28.92
C TYR A 379 -2.64 -8.30 -29.56
N LYS A 380 -3.75 -9.01 -29.35
CA LYS A 380 -5.06 -8.50 -29.74
C LYS A 380 -5.46 -7.33 -28.84
N GLU A 381 -6.23 -6.40 -29.39
CA GLU A 381 -6.72 -5.24 -28.63
C GLU A 381 -7.46 -5.66 -27.34
N SER A 382 -8.27 -6.74 -27.40
CA SER A 382 -8.98 -7.28 -26.24
C SER A 382 -8.04 -7.78 -25.12
N GLU A 383 -6.89 -8.33 -25.49
CA GLU A 383 -5.87 -8.78 -24.53
C GLU A 383 -5.18 -7.59 -23.88
N ILE A 384 -4.84 -6.56 -24.66
CA ILE A 384 -4.26 -5.32 -24.14
C ILE A 384 -5.25 -4.60 -23.20
N ARG A 385 -6.53 -4.51 -23.57
CA ARG A 385 -7.57 -3.96 -22.68
C ARG A 385 -7.69 -4.77 -21.37
N GLY A 386 -7.58 -6.10 -21.46
CA GLY A 386 -7.54 -6.97 -20.27
C GLY A 386 -6.32 -6.71 -19.37
N LEU A 387 -5.15 -6.45 -19.96
CA LEU A 387 -3.94 -6.07 -19.23
C LEU A 387 -4.07 -4.67 -18.63
N LEU A 388 -4.54 -3.68 -19.40
CA LEU A 388 -4.81 -2.33 -18.93
C LEU A 388 -5.79 -2.34 -17.73
N GLY A 389 -6.85 -3.17 -17.79
CA GLY A 389 -7.79 -3.35 -16.69
C GLY A 389 -7.13 -3.87 -15.41
N ARG A 390 -6.07 -4.70 -15.49
CA ARG A 390 -5.28 -5.13 -14.33
C ARG A 390 -4.47 -4.00 -13.70
N PHE A 391 -4.16 -2.96 -14.49
CA PHE A 391 -3.47 -1.75 -14.07
C PHE A 391 -4.42 -0.58 -13.85
N LEU A 392 -5.72 -0.89 -13.69
CA LEU A 392 -6.79 0.04 -13.31
C LEU A 392 -7.21 1.05 -14.37
N PHE A 393 -6.84 0.83 -15.62
CA PHE A 393 -7.43 1.57 -16.73
C PHE A 393 -8.72 0.87 -17.15
N LYS A 394 -9.87 1.46 -16.85
CA LYS A 394 -11.18 0.85 -17.06
C LYS A 394 -12.02 1.70 -18.02
N GLY A 395 -12.91 1.03 -18.77
CA GLY A 395 -13.88 1.71 -19.62
C GLY A 395 -13.25 2.70 -20.58
N GLU A 396 -13.58 3.98 -20.44
CA GLU A 396 -13.10 5.08 -21.30
C GLU A 396 -11.66 5.51 -21.02
N ASP A 397 -11.07 5.16 -19.86
CA ASP A 397 -9.71 5.55 -19.50
C ASP A 397 -8.68 5.11 -20.54
N VAL A 398 -8.94 3.99 -21.24
CA VAL A 398 -8.03 3.46 -22.26
C VAL A 398 -7.89 4.37 -23.50
N PHE A 399 -8.83 5.30 -23.67
CA PHE A 399 -8.85 6.27 -24.77
C PHE A 399 -8.34 7.65 -24.37
N LEU A 400 -8.05 7.88 -23.07
CA LEU A 400 -7.40 9.10 -22.63
C LEU A 400 -6.02 9.24 -23.25
N ARG A 401 -5.61 10.46 -23.53
CA ARG A 401 -4.24 10.72 -23.99
C ARG A 401 -3.26 10.56 -22.83
N VAL A 402 -2.11 9.99 -23.12
CA VAL A 402 -1.04 9.83 -22.13
C VAL A 402 -0.64 11.17 -21.50
N GLY A 403 -0.67 12.27 -22.30
CA GLY A 403 -0.39 13.61 -21.80
C GLY A 403 -1.33 14.08 -20.68
N ASP A 404 -2.60 13.66 -20.72
CA ASP A 404 -3.65 14.06 -19.78
C ASP A 404 -3.67 13.21 -18.50
N LEU A 405 -2.88 12.12 -18.43
CA LEU A 405 -2.79 11.25 -17.28
C LEU A 405 -2.07 11.92 -16.10
N SER A 406 -2.54 11.64 -14.90
CA SER A 406 -1.83 11.96 -13.66
C SER A 406 -0.48 11.21 -13.57
N GLY A 407 0.44 11.70 -12.72
CA GLY A 407 1.73 11.05 -12.50
C GLY A 407 1.60 9.58 -12.05
N GLY A 408 0.61 9.26 -11.22
CA GLY A 408 0.34 7.90 -10.78
C GLY A 408 -0.18 6.99 -11.90
N GLU A 409 -1.00 7.50 -12.82
CA GLU A 409 -1.47 6.76 -13.99
C GLU A 409 -0.35 6.51 -14.99
N LYS A 410 0.48 7.53 -15.27
CA LYS A 410 1.68 7.37 -16.08
C LYS A 410 2.63 6.32 -15.49
N ALA A 411 2.80 6.30 -14.16
CA ALA A 411 3.60 5.29 -13.47
C ALA A 411 3.02 3.87 -13.68
N ARG A 412 1.71 3.68 -13.50
CA ARG A 412 1.05 2.39 -13.76
C ARG A 412 1.20 1.94 -15.22
N LEU A 413 1.06 2.84 -16.18
CA LEU A 413 1.24 2.54 -17.60
C LEU A 413 2.69 2.12 -17.91
N SER A 414 3.67 2.81 -17.33
CA SER A 414 5.10 2.46 -17.46
C SER A 414 5.41 1.09 -16.87
N LEU A 415 4.82 0.76 -15.70
CA LEU A 415 4.95 -0.56 -15.09
C LEU A 415 4.32 -1.67 -15.94
N LEU A 416 3.18 -1.40 -16.58
CA LEU A 416 2.58 -2.34 -17.52
C LEU A 416 3.52 -2.62 -18.70
N LYS A 417 4.10 -1.58 -19.31
CA LYS A 417 5.06 -1.74 -20.43
C LYS A 417 6.30 -2.51 -19.97
N LEU A 418 6.81 -2.22 -18.75
CA LEU A 418 7.92 -2.96 -18.16
C LEU A 418 7.57 -4.45 -17.95
N MET A 419 6.39 -4.75 -17.45
CA MET A 419 5.92 -6.14 -17.28
C MET A 419 5.82 -6.89 -18.61
N MET A 420 5.36 -6.21 -19.66
CA MET A 420 5.22 -6.80 -21.00
C MET A 420 6.54 -6.97 -21.74
N SER A 421 7.61 -6.31 -21.33
CA SER A 421 8.93 -6.36 -22.00
C SER A 421 9.59 -7.73 -22.00
N GLY A 422 9.19 -8.61 -21.06
CA GLY A 422 9.83 -9.92 -20.88
C GLY A 422 11.30 -9.85 -20.47
N ALA A 423 11.73 -8.70 -19.93
CA ALA A 423 13.08 -8.45 -19.46
C ALA A 423 13.49 -9.42 -18.36
N ASN A 424 14.75 -9.81 -18.34
CA ASN A 424 15.34 -10.66 -17.31
C ASN A 424 16.24 -9.89 -16.34
N VAL A 425 16.52 -8.61 -16.64
CA VAL A 425 17.18 -7.67 -15.74
C VAL A 425 16.35 -6.40 -15.65
N LEU A 426 15.78 -6.12 -14.49
CA LEU A 426 15.03 -4.91 -14.24
C LEU A 426 15.95 -3.82 -13.68
N VAL A 427 15.95 -2.66 -14.32
CA VAL A 427 16.69 -1.46 -13.90
C VAL A 427 15.67 -0.39 -13.56
N LEU A 428 15.56 -0.05 -12.29
CA LEU A 428 14.47 0.75 -11.73
C LEU A 428 15.01 2.03 -11.09
N ASP A 429 14.59 3.18 -11.61
CA ASP A 429 14.97 4.49 -11.09
C ASP A 429 13.77 5.14 -10.40
N GLU A 430 13.79 5.15 -9.06
CA GLU A 430 12.72 5.65 -8.17
C GLU A 430 11.32 5.11 -8.55
N PRO A 431 11.13 3.77 -8.64
CA PRO A 431 9.91 3.18 -9.18
C PRO A 431 8.69 3.32 -8.26
N THR A 432 8.89 3.65 -6.99
CA THR A 432 7.82 3.81 -5.99
C THR A 432 7.25 5.22 -5.95
N ASN A 433 7.89 6.19 -6.61
CA ASN A 433 7.39 7.56 -6.70
C ASN A 433 6.06 7.59 -7.47
N HIS A 434 5.13 8.41 -7.02
CA HIS A 434 3.77 8.58 -7.57
C HIS A 434 2.86 7.35 -7.46
N LEU A 435 3.32 6.24 -6.86
CA LEU A 435 2.45 5.10 -6.56
C LEU A 435 1.79 5.29 -5.20
N ASP A 436 0.49 4.98 -5.14
CA ASP A 436 -0.20 4.86 -3.86
C ASP A 436 0.26 3.61 -3.09
N ILE A 437 -0.09 3.54 -1.82
CA ILE A 437 0.39 2.49 -0.91
C ILE A 437 -0.01 1.09 -1.40
N ASP A 438 -1.24 0.90 -1.88
CA ASP A 438 -1.73 -0.39 -2.36
C ASP A 438 -0.99 -0.82 -3.65
N SER A 439 -0.66 0.14 -4.54
CA SER A 439 0.16 -0.09 -5.74
C SER A 439 1.62 -0.40 -5.41
N LYS A 440 2.21 0.27 -4.42
CA LYS A 440 3.55 -0.03 -3.91
C LYS A 440 3.63 -1.47 -3.40
N GLU A 441 2.68 -1.89 -2.55
CA GLU A 441 2.65 -3.26 -2.02
C GLU A 441 2.54 -4.31 -3.14
N ALA A 442 1.66 -4.09 -4.11
CA ALA A 442 1.51 -5.00 -5.24
C ALA A 442 2.79 -5.08 -6.08
N PHE A 443 3.49 -3.96 -6.27
CA PHE A 443 4.76 -3.89 -6.99
C PHE A 443 5.89 -4.60 -6.24
N GLU A 444 6.02 -4.38 -4.94
CA GLU A 444 6.98 -5.07 -4.07
C GLU A 444 6.81 -6.60 -4.13
N ASP A 445 5.56 -7.06 -3.96
CA ASP A 445 5.25 -8.50 -4.01
C ASP A 445 5.63 -9.10 -5.38
N ALA A 446 5.34 -8.39 -6.47
CA ALA A 446 5.70 -8.84 -7.82
C ALA A 446 7.22 -8.89 -8.05
N LEU A 447 7.99 -7.96 -7.46
CA LEU A 447 9.45 -7.95 -7.54
C LEU A 447 10.09 -9.05 -6.68
N ILE A 448 9.47 -9.42 -5.55
CA ILE A 448 9.93 -10.54 -4.73
C ILE A 448 9.74 -11.87 -5.46
N GLU A 449 8.66 -12.01 -6.23
CA GLU A 449 8.39 -13.21 -7.03
C GLU A 449 9.20 -13.25 -8.34
N PHE A 450 9.81 -12.15 -8.76
CA PHE A 450 10.56 -12.09 -10.01
C PHE A 450 11.85 -12.92 -9.93
N PRO A 451 12.06 -13.89 -10.86
CA PRO A 451 13.22 -14.78 -10.84
C PRO A 451 14.50 -14.15 -11.40
N GLY A 452 14.40 -13.02 -12.10
CA GLY A 452 15.51 -12.31 -12.73
C GLY A 452 16.31 -11.44 -11.76
N THR A 453 17.18 -10.61 -12.32
CA THR A 453 18.05 -9.68 -11.57
C THR A 453 17.41 -8.31 -11.49
N ILE A 454 17.55 -7.63 -10.35
CA ILE A 454 17.01 -6.29 -10.11
C ILE A 454 18.11 -5.34 -9.70
N LEU A 455 18.17 -4.19 -10.35
CA LEU A 455 18.96 -3.02 -9.97
C LEU A 455 18.00 -1.89 -9.68
N VAL A 456 18.02 -1.33 -8.49
CA VAL A 456 17.08 -0.29 -8.10
C VAL A 456 17.76 0.87 -7.37
N VAL A 457 17.34 2.07 -7.73
CA VAL A 457 17.55 3.29 -6.95
C VAL A 457 16.21 3.63 -6.31
N SER A 458 16.15 3.76 -5.00
CA SER A 458 14.94 4.20 -4.29
C SER A 458 15.28 4.92 -3.00
N HIS A 459 14.41 5.84 -2.60
CA HIS A 459 14.41 6.49 -1.29
C HIS A 459 13.33 5.92 -0.34
N ASP A 460 12.49 5.00 -0.83
CA ASP A 460 11.47 4.32 -0.04
C ASP A 460 12.11 3.26 0.86
N ARG A 461 12.22 3.55 2.16
CA ARG A 461 12.88 2.68 3.15
C ARG A 461 12.16 1.33 3.30
N TYR A 462 10.82 1.31 3.27
CA TYR A 462 10.05 0.06 3.32
C TYR A 462 10.36 -0.85 2.13
N PHE A 463 10.48 -0.25 0.96
CA PHE A 463 10.88 -0.95 -0.25
C PHE A 463 12.30 -1.51 -0.14
N LEU A 464 13.25 -0.68 0.36
CA LEU A 464 14.65 -1.06 0.52
C LEU A 464 14.84 -2.17 1.56
N ASP A 465 14.04 -2.21 2.62
CA ASP A 465 14.09 -3.28 3.62
C ASP A 465 13.48 -4.61 3.10
N LYS A 466 12.56 -4.55 2.12
CA LYS A 466 11.76 -5.70 1.69
C LYS A 466 12.30 -6.39 0.44
N VAL A 467 12.76 -5.64 -0.56
CA VAL A 467 13.05 -6.16 -1.91
C VAL A 467 14.53 -6.44 -2.15
N PRO A 468 15.47 -5.50 -1.95
CA PRO A 468 16.90 -5.74 -2.18
C PRO A 468 17.49 -6.73 -1.18
N THR A 469 18.46 -7.52 -1.67
CA THR A 469 19.24 -8.45 -0.83
C THR A 469 20.69 -7.99 -0.66
N ARG A 470 21.12 -7.00 -1.44
CA ARG A 470 22.47 -6.45 -1.45
C ARG A 470 22.41 -4.96 -1.77
N GLU A 471 23.33 -4.20 -1.19
CA GLU A 471 23.49 -2.77 -1.45
C GLU A 471 24.82 -2.50 -2.18
N LEU A 472 24.78 -1.59 -3.15
CA LEU A 472 25.92 -1.12 -3.91
C LEU A 472 26.07 0.38 -3.66
N HIS A 473 27.11 0.79 -2.94
CA HIS A 473 27.35 2.17 -2.55
C HIS A 473 28.15 2.91 -3.62
N LEU A 474 27.61 4.01 -4.16
CA LEU A 474 28.34 4.90 -5.05
C LEU A 474 29.04 5.99 -4.23
N GLY A 475 30.37 6.12 -4.39
CA GLY A 475 31.15 7.20 -3.78
C GLY A 475 32.01 6.84 -2.57
N GLN A 476 32.05 5.58 -2.13
CA GLN A 476 33.04 5.11 -1.15
C GLN A 476 34.13 4.32 -1.83
N PHE A 477 35.30 4.97 -1.93
CA PHE A 477 36.57 4.29 -2.22
C PHE A 477 37.19 3.93 -0.88
N THR A 478 36.92 2.77 -0.35
CA THR A 478 37.70 2.20 0.74
C THR A 478 37.86 0.71 0.49
N ASP A 479 39.12 0.33 0.21
CA ASP A 479 39.65 -0.99 0.46
C ASP A 479 39.63 -1.25 1.98
N GLU A 480 38.47 -1.41 2.57
CA GLU A 480 38.33 -1.99 3.91
C GLU A 480 37.33 -3.14 3.86
N PRO A 481 37.71 -4.31 4.40
CA PRO A 481 36.82 -5.45 4.46
C PRO A 481 35.64 -5.13 5.37
N GLU A 482 34.47 -5.63 4.93
CA GLU A 482 33.18 -5.60 5.59
C GLU A 482 33.29 -5.55 7.12
N LYS A 483 32.85 -4.44 7.73
CA LYS A 483 32.39 -4.44 9.11
C LYS A 483 30.91 -4.81 9.11
N GLU A 484 30.64 -6.03 9.49
CA GLU A 484 29.36 -6.46 10.03
C GLU A 484 28.85 -5.44 11.05
N GLY A 485 27.62 -4.98 10.87
CA GLY A 485 26.96 -4.27 11.94
C GLY A 485 25.92 -3.25 11.54
N LEU A 486 24.82 -3.69 10.95
CA LEU A 486 23.53 -3.07 11.28
C LEU A 486 22.64 -4.17 11.80
N GLY A 487 22.55 -4.23 13.14
CA GLY A 487 21.76 -5.23 13.84
C GLY A 487 20.28 -5.13 13.50
N LEU A 488 19.83 -6.02 12.66
CA LEU A 488 18.43 -6.39 12.55
C LEU A 488 18.05 -7.19 13.79
N LEU A 489 17.26 -6.59 14.65
CA LEU A 489 16.50 -7.30 15.67
C LEU A 489 15.44 -8.17 14.99
N THR A 490 15.81 -9.39 14.60
CA THR A 490 14.84 -10.43 14.33
C THR A 490 14.88 -11.44 15.47
N SER A 491 13.92 -11.31 16.37
CA SER A 491 13.54 -12.36 17.29
C SER A 491 12.71 -13.41 16.56
N SER A 492 13.31 -14.50 16.15
CA SER A 492 12.62 -15.78 16.04
C SER A 492 13.64 -16.91 16.03
N GLY A 493 13.53 -17.75 17.06
CA GLY A 493 14.40 -18.88 17.32
C GLY A 493 14.32 -19.92 16.20
N ALA A 494 15.46 -20.22 15.62
CA ALA A 494 15.64 -21.36 14.75
C ALA A 494 16.20 -22.53 15.58
N ILE A 495 15.42 -23.57 15.66
CA ILE A 495 15.83 -24.88 16.21
C ILE A 495 16.77 -25.54 15.19
N LYS A 496 18.01 -25.77 15.63
CA LYS A 496 18.99 -26.61 14.91
C LYS A 496 18.51 -28.05 14.91
N MET A 497 18.34 -28.65 13.76
CA MET A 497 18.34 -30.10 13.61
C MET A 497 19.69 -30.54 13.03
N THR A 498 20.40 -31.28 13.86
CA THR A 498 21.62 -32.00 13.50
C THR A 498 21.26 -33.28 12.73
N GLY A 499 21.98 -33.52 11.64
CA GLY A 499 21.87 -34.74 10.87
C GLY A 499 22.46 -35.95 11.58
N ALA A 500 21.86 -37.10 11.33
CA ALA A 500 22.48 -38.41 11.58
C ALA A 500 22.14 -39.38 10.44
N LYS A 501 23.14 -40.16 10.13
CA LYS A 501 23.41 -41.03 9.01
C LYS A 501 22.42 -42.18 8.89
N GLU A 502 22.23 -42.58 7.59
CA GLU A 502 21.69 -43.87 7.16
C GLU A 502 22.51 -45.06 7.69
N SER A 503 21.83 -46.11 8.07
CA SER A 503 22.30 -47.48 7.92
C SER A 503 21.14 -48.45 7.77
N GLU A 504 21.27 -49.32 6.78
CA GLU A 504 20.36 -50.36 6.31
C GLU A 504 20.00 -51.39 7.39
N SER A 505 18.76 -51.88 7.36
CA SER A 505 18.47 -53.30 7.48
C SER A 505 17.03 -53.61 7.01
N SER A 506 16.93 -54.29 5.93
CA SER A 506 15.74 -54.99 5.45
C SER A 506 15.54 -56.23 6.29
N ILE A 507 14.34 -56.39 6.88
CA ILE A 507 13.63 -57.64 7.21
C ILE A 507 12.63 -57.31 8.33
N SER A 508 11.36 -57.11 7.96
CA SER A 508 10.09 -57.35 8.68
C SER A 508 8.94 -56.40 8.31
N ARG A 509 8.85 -56.01 7.03
CA ARG A 509 7.81 -55.08 6.56
C ARG A 509 6.36 -55.58 6.62
N SER A 510 6.13 -56.89 6.79
CA SER A 510 4.75 -57.42 6.72
C SER A 510 3.99 -57.47 8.05
N ALA A 511 4.67 -57.47 9.19
CA ALA A 511 4.05 -57.50 10.51
C ALA A 511 3.77 -56.07 11.04
N GLU A 512 4.69 -55.12 10.79
CA GLU A 512 4.55 -53.72 11.18
C GLU A 512 3.48 -53.00 10.34
N GLU A 513 3.36 -53.27 9.05
CA GLU A 513 2.30 -52.71 8.19
C GLU A 513 0.89 -53.17 8.63
N ARG A 514 0.75 -54.40 9.15
CA ARG A 514 -0.53 -54.89 9.69
C ARG A 514 -0.85 -54.28 11.05
N ALA A 515 0.14 -54.00 11.89
CA ALA A 515 -0.02 -53.37 13.17
C ALA A 515 -0.37 -51.86 12.98
N ALA A 516 0.37 -51.15 12.12
CA ALA A 516 0.12 -49.77 11.76
C ALA A 516 -1.28 -49.54 11.14
N LYS A 517 -1.72 -50.46 10.25
CA LYS A 517 -3.06 -50.43 9.65
C LYS A 517 -4.18 -50.64 10.66
N LYS A 518 -3.93 -51.46 11.68
CA LYS A 518 -4.89 -51.74 12.77
C LYS A 518 -4.96 -50.58 13.76
N GLU A 519 -3.85 -49.91 13.99
CA GLU A 519 -3.75 -48.73 14.82
C GLU A 519 -4.39 -47.52 14.14
N GLN A 520 -4.15 -47.29 12.84
CA GLN A 520 -4.85 -46.28 12.04
C GLN A 520 -6.38 -46.49 12.04
N GLN A 521 -6.85 -47.71 11.84
CA GLN A 521 -8.29 -48.01 11.87
C GLN A 521 -8.89 -47.83 13.27
N ALA A 522 -8.12 -48.08 14.35
CA ALA A 522 -8.58 -47.82 15.71
C ALA A 522 -8.66 -46.31 16.00
N GLU A 523 -7.70 -45.57 15.50
CA GLU A 523 -7.67 -44.09 15.64
C GLU A 523 -8.77 -43.43 14.81
N GLU A 524 -9.01 -43.85 13.58
CA GLU A 524 -10.14 -43.38 12.76
C GLU A 524 -11.49 -43.67 13.42
N ARG A 525 -11.66 -44.85 14.02
CA ARG A 525 -12.90 -45.17 14.78
C ARG A 525 -13.05 -44.32 16.05
N ARG A 526 -11.95 -43.98 16.70
CA ARG A 526 -11.97 -43.09 17.86
C ARG A 526 -12.34 -41.66 17.46
N ARG A 527 -11.74 -41.12 16.39
CA ARG A 527 -12.07 -39.83 15.82
C ARG A 527 -13.53 -39.78 15.35
N ALA A 528 -14.02 -40.79 14.68
CA ALA A 528 -15.40 -40.88 14.22
C ALA A 528 -16.42 -40.85 15.42
N ARG A 529 -16.12 -41.57 16.50
CA ARG A 529 -16.97 -41.58 17.70
C ARG A 529 -16.97 -40.24 18.42
N GLU A 530 -15.84 -39.56 18.48
CA GLU A 530 -15.70 -38.24 19.12
C GLU A 530 -16.42 -37.16 18.31
N LYS A 531 -16.32 -37.23 16.99
CA LYS A 531 -17.06 -36.40 16.06
C LYS A 531 -18.59 -36.58 16.22
N ASP A 532 -19.10 -37.82 16.27
CA ASP A 532 -20.53 -38.12 16.49
C ASP A 532 -21.02 -37.62 17.86
N ARG A 533 -20.16 -37.64 18.89
CA ARG A 533 -20.48 -37.09 20.20
C ARG A 533 -20.61 -35.56 20.15
N LEU A 534 -19.66 -34.89 19.49
CA LEU A 534 -19.69 -33.44 19.31
C LEU A 534 -20.92 -33.00 18.49
N GLU A 535 -21.28 -33.74 17.44
CA GLU A 535 -22.48 -33.47 16.63
C GLU A 535 -23.78 -33.55 17.47
N LYS A 536 -23.86 -34.50 18.39
CA LYS A 536 -25.02 -34.62 19.30
C LYS A 536 -25.11 -33.45 20.28
N GLU A 537 -23.99 -33.00 20.83
CA GLU A 537 -23.96 -31.82 21.74
C GLU A 537 -24.28 -30.53 20.96
N ILE A 538 -23.73 -30.35 19.79
CA ILE A 538 -24.07 -29.22 18.88
C ILE A 538 -25.57 -29.18 18.63
N HIS A 539 -26.17 -30.31 18.24
CA HIS A 539 -27.61 -30.38 17.95
C HIS A 539 -28.49 -30.09 19.18
N LYS A 540 -28.01 -30.48 20.37
CA LYS A 540 -28.69 -30.16 21.64
C LYS A 540 -28.69 -28.67 21.92
N MET A 541 -27.54 -28.00 21.76
CA MET A 541 -27.42 -26.55 21.98
C MET A 541 -28.19 -25.74 20.93
N GLU A 542 -28.21 -26.19 19.68
CA GLU A 542 -29.04 -25.56 18.64
C GLU A 542 -30.53 -25.61 18.99
N LYS A 543 -31.02 -26.72 19.56
CA LYS A 543 -32.39 -26.83 20.03
C LYS A 543 -32.67 -25.91 21.22
N GLU A 544 -31.71 -25.78 22.15
CA GLU A 544 -31.81 -24.92 23.31
C GLU A 544 -31.86 -23.43 22.91
N ILE A 545 -31.01 -22.98 22.00
CA ILE A 545 -31.05 -21.64 21.45
C ILE A 545 -32.39 -21.35 20.74
N LYS A 546 -32.90 -22.35 20.02
CA LYS A 546 -34.18 -22.21 19.33
C LYS A 546 -35.32 -22.07 20.33
N ALA A 547 -35.33 -22.86 21.40
CA ALA A 547 -36.34 -22.78 22.45
C ALA A 547 -36.29 -21.43 23.19
N LEU A 548 -35.11 -20.94 23.53
CA LEU A 548 -34.92 -19.62 24.16
C LEU A 548 -35.42 -18.48 23.25
N ARG A 549 -35.16 -18.55 21.94
CA ARG A 549 -35.69 -17.57 20.98
C ARG A 549 -37.19 -17.64 20.80
N GLU A 550 -37.77 -18.84 20.86
CA GLU A 550 -39.26 -19.01 20.85
C GLU A 550 -39.86 -18.43 22.13
N GLU A 551 -39.22 -18.61 23.29
CA GLU A 551 -39.63 -18.04 24.56
C GLU A 551 -39.57 -16.50 24.57
N MET A 552 -38.56 -15.90 23.94
CA MET A 552 -38.46 -14.43 23.75
C MET A 552 -39.62 -13.86 22.90
N CYS A 553 -40.15 -14.65 21.97
CA CYS A 553 -41.25 -14.25 21.09
C CYS A 553 -42.66 -14.42 21.68
N LEU A 554 -42.78 -14.94 22.90
CA LEU A 554 -44.10 -15.09 23.56
C LEU A 554 -44.69 -13.71 23.92
N PRO A 555 -46.00 -13.46 23.68
CA PRO A 555 -46.64 -12.17 23.96
C PRO A 555 -46.46 -11.68 25.40
N GLU A 556 -46.37 -12.62 26.35
CA GLU A 556 -46.20 -12.35 27.77
C GLU A 556 -44.80 -11.81 28.12
N ASN A 557 -43.80 -12.11 27.30
CA ASN A 557 -42.42 -11.71 27.51
C ASN A 557 -42.03 -10.41 26.76
N LEU A 558 -42.81 -10.03 25.73
CA LEU A 558 -42.54 -8.84 24.92
C LEU A 558 -42.67 -7.51 25.68
N THR A 559 -43.36 -7.51 26.82
CA THR A 559 -43.55 -6.34 27.69
C THR A 559 -42.60 -6.26 28.86
N ASP A 560 -41.83 -7.34 29.15
CA ASP A 560 -40.89 -7.41 30.26
C ASP A 560 -39.44 -7.28 29.77
N PHE A 561 -38.94 -6.06 29.74
CA PHE A 561 -37.57 -5.71 29.30
C PHE A 561 -36.48 -6.40 30.11
N VAL A 562 -36.72 -6.66 31.42
CA VAL A 562 -35.71 -7.30 32.31
C VAL A 562 -35.59 -8.79 31.97
N LYS A 563 -36.74 -9.42 31.68
CA LYS A 563 -36.81 -10.85 31.32
C LYS A 563 -36.25 -11.09 29.92
N LEU A 564 -36.56 -10.22 28.97
CA LEU A 564 -35.99 -10.27 27.62
C LEU A 564 -34.44 -10.14 27.62
N ARG A 565 -33.93 -9.23 28.43
CA ARG A 565 -32.46 -9.07 28.56
C ARG A 565 -31.79 -10.31 29.15
N LYS A 566 -32.37 -10.94 30.14
CA LYS A 566 -31.83 -12.19 30.73
C LYS A 566 -31.90 -13.36 29.75
N LEU A 567 -32.94 -13.43 28.92
CA LEU A 567 -33.05 -14.45 27.88
C LEU A 567 -32.04 -14.22 26.77
N ASP A 568 -31.81 -12.97 26.38
CA ASP A 568 -30.79 -12.60 25.38
C ASP A 568 -29.35 -12.91 25.88
N GLU A 569 -29.07 -12.60 27.14
CA GLU A 569 -27.78 -12.96 27.79
C GLU A 569 -27.56 -14.49 27.76
N LYS A 570 -28.61 -15.30 28.03
CA LYS A 570 -28.53 -16.77 27.94
C LYS A 570 -28.35 -17.26 26.50
N VAL A 571 -29.05 -16.66 25.55
CA VAL A 571 -28.87 -17.00 24.12
C VAL A 571 -27.42 -16.74 23.69
N ASN A 572 -26.85 -15.60 24.08
CA ASN A 572 -25.46 -15.24 23.76
C ASN A 572 -24.45 -16.18 24.44
N GLU A 573 -24.67 -16.56 25.69
CA GLU A 573 -23.80 -17.52 26.41
C GLU A 573 -23.85 -18.92 25.76
N THR A 574 -25.06 -19.39 25.41
CA THR A 574 -25.22 -20.69 24.75
C THR A 574 -24.66 -20.66 23.32
N GLN A 575 -24.75 -19.52 22.63
CA GLN A 575 -24.16 -19.35 21.32
C GLN A 575 -22.62 -19.40 21.36
N LEU A 576 -21.98 -18.76 22.35
CA LEU A 576 -20.53 -18.83 22.54
C LEU A 576 -20.05 -20.27 22.78
N ARG A 577 -20.77 -21.02 23.62
CA ARG A 577 -20.47 -22.44 23.85
C ARG A 577 -20.66 -23.28 22.58
N LEU A 578 -21.69 -22.99 21.81
CA LEU A 578 -21.95 -23.66 20.53
C LEU A 578 -20.80 -23.43 19.55
N ASP A 579 -20.30 -22.21 19.48
CA ASP A 579 -19.16 -21.86 18.61
C ASP A 579 -17.87 -22.60 19.02
N GLU A 580 -17.60 -22.74 20.35
CA GLU A 580 -16.49 -23.55 20.85
C GLU A 580 -16.60 -25.04 20.47
N PHE A 581 -17.83 -25.58 20.46
CA PHE A 581 -18.05 -26.96 20.05
C PHE A 581 -17.92 -27.14 18.54
N TYR A 582 -18.27 -26.12 17.74
CA TYR A 582 -18.01 -26.12 16.30
C TYR A 582 -16.52 -26.06 15.98
N GLU A 583 -15.75 -25.24 16.70
CA GLU A 583 -14.29 -25.21 16.54
C GLU A 583 -13.67 -26.58 16.81
N LYS A 584 -14.04 -27.21 17.93
CA LYS A 584 -13.57 -28.57 18.26
C LYS A 584 -14.03 -29.62 17.22
N TRP A 585 -15.21 -29.48 16.67
CA TRP A 585 -15.73 -30.39 15.63
C TRP A 585 -14.99 -30.22 14.29
N LEU A 586 -14.51 -29.02 13.98
CA LEU A 586 -13.72 -28.73 12.78
C LEU A 586 -12.29 -29.30 12.86
N GLU A 587 -11.77 -29.59 14.04
CA GLU A 587 -10.47 -30.22 14.23
C GLU A 587 -10.48 -31.76 13.92
N TYR A 588 -11.67 -32.35 13.82
CA TYR A 588 -11.89 -33.78 13.51
C TYR A 588 -12.41 -33.99 12.08
#